data_c017188355f4d9712de55257f237ec95
#
_entry.id   c017188355f4d9712de55257f237ec95
#
_cell.length_a   1.000
_cell.length_b   1.000
_cell.length_c   1.000
_cell.angle_alpha   90.00
_cell.angle_beta   90.00
_cell.angle_gamma   90.00
#
_symmetry.space_group_name_H-M   'P 1'
#
loop_
_entity.id
_entity.type
_entity.pdbx_description
1 polymer ?
#
loop_
_entity_poly.entity_id
_entity_poly.type
_entity_poly.pdbx_seq_one_letter_code
_entity_poly.pdbx_strand_id
1 'polypeptide(L)'
;MKHLNDIDLKQLRKSRGFTQEQLGIIAGMTKSQVSKMERGLLGSDVTISRVLSALGYSTQIICIDSRGELKSERDKILDILKVFKLNNSDKYGIETLGLFGSFSRNEQKNDSDVDILVSLKRPSLYLYAALKNDLESILSREVDIISAKSKLREEFKQSISEDLIYV
;
A
#
# COMPACT_ATOMS: atom_id res chain seq x y z
N MET A 1 8.63 -17.43 4.31
CA MET A 1 8.95 -16.01 4.50
C MET A 1 9.68 -15.89 5.82
N LYS A 2 10.88 -15.27 5.89
CA LYS A 2 11.59 -15.09 7.17
C LYS A 2 11.27 -13.68 7.68
N HIS A 3 10.85 -13.58 8.94
CA HIS A 3 10.71 -12.29 9.59
C HIS A 3 12.08 -11.66 9.84
N LEU A 4 12.14 -10.34 9.94
CA LEU A 4 13.39 -9.60 10.21
C LEU A 4 14.10 -10.14 11.49
N ASN A 5 13.34 -10.58 12.48
CA ASN A 5 13.86 -11.19 13.72
C ASN A 5 14.46 -12.60 13.51
N ASP A 6 14.17 -13.26 12.38
CA ASP A 6 14.67 -14.61 12.05
C ASP A 6 15.91 -14.56 11.15
N ILE A 7 16.42 -13.36 10.85
CA ILE A 7 17.58 -13.18 9.97
C ILE A 7 18.86 -13.36 10.81
N ASP A 8 19.57 -14.44 10.58
CA ASP A 8 20.94 -14.59 11.10
C ASP A 8 21.93 -13.82 10.19
N LEU A 9 22.11 -12.53 10.52
CA LEU A 9 23.03 -11.63 9.83
C LEU A 9 24.47 -12.16 9.82
N LYS A 10 24.89 -12.83 10.90
CA LYS A 10 26.23 -13.41 11.02
C LYS A 10 26.42 -14.57 10.03
N GLN A 11 25.41 -15.41 9.87
CA GLN A 11 25.44 -16.50 8.90
C GLN A 11 25.47 -15.95 7.48
N LEU A 12 24.63 -14.94 7.16
CA LEU A 12 24.60 -14.30 5.85
C LEU A 12 25.94 -13.65 5.48
N ARG A 13 26.55 -12.92 6.42
CA ARG A 13 27.88 -12.34 6.20
C ARG A 13 28.93 -13.41 5.92
N LYS A 14 28.95 -14.46 6.74
CA LYS A 14 29.92 -15.56 6.57
C LYS A 14 29.76 -16.29 5.24
N SER A 15 28.54 -16.51 4.80
CA SER A 15 28.27 -17.16 3.50
C SER A 15 28.79 -16.33 2.31
N ARG A 16 28.95 -15.01 2.48
CA ARG A 16 29.56 -14.10 1.50
C ARG A 16 31.06 -13.90 1.70
N GLY A 17 31.68 -14.56 2.69
CA GLY A 17 33.12 -14.47 2.94
C GLY A 17 33.58 -13.15 3.59
N PHE A 18 32.66 -12.28 4.06
CA PHE A 18 33.04 -11.01 4.65
C PHE A 18 33.41 -11.11 6.12
N THR A 19 34.41 -10.33 6.56
CA THR A 19 34.61 -10.00 7.97
C THR A 19 33.61 -8.94 8.42
N GLN A 20 33.41 -8.77 9.73
CA GLN A 20 32.58 -7.69 10.27
C GLN A 20 33.06 -6.29 9.85
N GLU A 21 34.37 -6.14 9.71
CA GLU A 21 35.00 -4.89 9.30
C GLU A 21 34.73 -4.58 7.81
N GLN A 22 34.92 -5.58 6.95
CA GLN A 22 34.62 -5.45 5.51
C GLN A 22 33.14 -5.13 5.26
N LEU A 23 32.23 -5.86 5.92
CA LEU A 23 30.81 -5.57 5.82
C LEU A 23 30.48 -4.14 6.32
N GLY A 24 31.14 -3.72 7.40
CA GLY A 24 30.99 -2.37 7.95
C GLY A 24 31.39 -1.30 6.91
N ILE A 25 32.56 -1.46 6.27
CA ILE A 25 33.03 -0.53 5.24
C ILE A 25 32.02 -0.44 4.08
N ILE A 26 31.56 -1.58 3.55
CA ILE A 26 30.61 -1.62 2.42
C ILE A 26 29.25 -1.01 2.82
N ALA A 27 28.78 -1.27 4.02
CA ALA A 27 27.50 -0.75 4.54
C ALA A 27 27.59 0.68 5.09
N GLY A 28 28.76 1.32 5.10
CA GLY A 28 28.98 2.64 5.70
C GLY A 28 28.80 2.62 7.22
N MET A 29 29.27 1.59 7.90
CA MET A 29 29.13 1.35 9.33
C MET A 29 30.44 0.93 9.99
N THR A 30 30.52 1.06 11.31
CA THR A 30 31.66 0.55 12.08
C THR A 30 31.54 -0.95 12.31
N LYS A 31 32.68 -1.64 12.54
CA LYS A 31 32.73 -3.03 12.98
C LYS A 31 31.86 -3.27 14.22
N SER A 32 31.90 -2.32 15.19
CA SER A 32 31.12 -2.41 16.43
C SER A 32 29.61 -2.40 16.16
N GLN A 33 29.14 -1.58 15.21
CA GLN A 33 27.74 -1.54 14.81
C GLN A 33 27.30 -2.86 14.15
N VAL A 34 28.10 -3.41 13.25
CA VAL A 34 27.83 -4.73 12.63
C VAL A 34 27.79 -5.82 13.71
N SER A 35 28.74 -5.82 14.66
CA SER A 35 28.75 -6.78 15.75
C SER A 35 27.53 -6.70 16.67
N LYS A 36 27.01 -5.48 16.93
CA LYS A 36 25.76 -5.28 17.68
C LYS A 36 24.56 -5.84 16.92
N MET A 37 24.47 -5.59 15.62
CA MET A 37 23.40 -6.11 14.78
C MET A 37 23.38 -7.64 14.72
N GLU A 38 24.54 -8.28 14.62
CA GLU A 38 24.67 -9.75 14.65
C GLU A 38 24.26 -10.38 16.00
N ARG A 39 24.20 -9.59 17.06
CA ARG A 39 23.69 -10.01 18.39
C ARG A 39 22.20 -9.70 18.60
N GLY A 40 21.48 -9.31 17.52
CA GLY A 40 20.05 -9.04 17.58
C GLY A 40 19.66 -7.57 17.80
N LEU A 41 20.62 -6.64 17.91
CA LEU A 41 20.37 -5.21 18.00
C LEU A 41 20.31 -4.60 16.61
N LEU A 42 19.28 -4.93 15.87
CA LEU A 42 19.19 -4.71 14.40
C LEU A 42 19.17 -3.22 13.97
N GLY A 43 18.79 -2.30 14.84
CA GLY A 43 18.68 -0.89 14.48
C GLY A 43 17.40 -0.56 13.68
N SER A 44 17.40 0.56 12.96
CA SER A 44 16.26 0.99 12.12
C SER A 44 16.18 0.19 10.82
N ASP A 45 14.99 0.18 10.19
CA ASP A 45 14.75 -0.49 8.89
C ASP A 45 15.72 -0.02 7.80
N VAL A 46 16.08 1.28 7.81
CA VAL A 46 17.08 1.84 6.89
C VAL A 46 18.45 1.23 7.13
N THR A 47 18.83 1.01 8.39
CA THR A 47 20.11 0.41 8.75
C THR A 47 20.16 -1.06 8.32
N ILE A 48 19.09 -1.79 8.54
CA ILE A 48 18.96 -3.20 8.14
C ILE A 48 19.00 -3.32 6.62
N SER A 49 18.24 -2.50 5.90
CA SER A 49 18.22 -2.48 4.43
C SER A 49 19.62 -2.20 3.84
N ARG A 50 20.38 -1.30 4.45
CA ARG A 50 21.74 -0.98 4.04
C ARG A 50 22.68 -2.17 4.19
N VAL A 51 22.63 -2.87 5.32
CA VAL A 51 23.45 -4.05 5.57
C VAL A 51 23.06 -5.21 4.65
N LEU A 52 21.77 -5.44 4.44
CA LEU A 52 21.29 -6.47 3.53
C LEU A 52 21.68 -6.16 2.08
N SER A 53 21.59 -4.90 1.64
CA SER A 53 22.06 -4.47 0.31
C SER A 53 23.57 -4.70 0.14
N ALA A 54 24.38 -4.42 1.17
CA ALA A 54 25.81 -4.70 1.15
C ALA A 54 26.13 -6.20 1.03
N LEU A 55 25.21 -7.07 1.46
CA LEU A 55 25.30 -8.52 1.31
C LEU A 55 24.67 -9.03 0.00
N GLY A 56 24.17 -8.12 -0.87
CA GLY A 56 23.54 -8.46 -2.15
C GLY A 56 22.08 -8.92 -2.04
N TYR A 57 21.38 -8.54 -0.98
CA TYR A 57 19.95 -8.77 -0.81
C TYR A 57 19.16 -7.48 -1.01
N SER A 58 17.99 -7.57 -1.63
CA SER A 58 16.99 -6.50 -1.65
C SER A 58 15.98 -6.72 -0.55
N THR A 59 15.54 -5.62 0.08
CA THR A 59 14.46 -5.63 1.06
C THR A 59 13.20 -5.05 0.44
N GLN A 60 12.06 -5.67 0.73
CA GLN A 60 10.75 -5.15 0.38
C GLN A 60 9.93 -5.02 1.66
N ILE A 61 9.27 -3.89 1.84
CA ILE A 61 8.28 -3.73 2.90
C ILE A 61 6.99 -4.35 2.39
N ILE A 62 6.54 -5.40 3.07
CA ILE A 62 5.31 -6.09 2.72
C ILE A 62 4.31 -5.82 3.85
N CYS A 63 3.19 -5.18 3.51
CA CYS A 63 2.10 -5.01 4.46
C CYS A 63 1.34 -6.32 4.59
N ILE A 64 1.27 -6.86 5.81
CA ILE A 64 0.46 -8.01 6.16
C ILE A 64 -0.67 -7.58 7.08
N ASP A 65 -1.79 -8.32 7.05
CA ASP A 65 -2.88 -8.09 7.97
C ASP A 65 -2.58 -8.60 9.39
N SER A 66 -3.52 -8.42 10.32
CA SER A 66 -3.36 -8.88 11.72
C SER A 66 -3.25 -10.40 11.87
N ARG A 67 -3.56 -11.17 10.82
CA ARG A 67 -3.41 -12.64 10.77
C ARG A 67 -2.10 -13.07 10.14
N GLY A 68 -1.25 -12.12 9.70
CA GLY A 68 0.02 -12.40 9.03
C GLY A 68 -0.12 -12.73 7.54
N GLU A 69 -1.27 -12.43 6.93
CA GLU A 69 -1.52 -12.63 5.52
C GLU A 69 -1.21 -11.37 4.70
N LEU A 70 -0.78 -11.57 3.46
CA LEU A 70 -0.60 -10.47 2.52
C LEU A 70 -1.95 -9.85 2.19
N LYS A 71 -2.11 -8.55 2.46
CA LYS A 71 -3.31 -7.84 2.02
C LYS A 71 -3.42 -7.88 0.50
N SER A 72 -4.60 -8.23 0.02
CA SER A 72 -4.92 -8.12 -1.41
C SER A 72 -4.87 -6.65 -1.86
N GLU A 73 -4.70 -6.42 -3.17
CA GLU A 73 -4.77 -5.04 -3.72
C GLU A 73 -6.11 -4.38 -3.40
N ARG A 74 -7.20 -5.14 -3.45
CA ARG A 74 -8.53 -4.68 -3.02
C ARG A 74 -8.51 -4.17 -1.58
N ASP A 75 -7.98 -4.97 -0.65
CA ASP A 75 -8.00 -4.62 0.78
C ASP A 75 -7.15 -3.37 1.06
N LYS A 76 -6.02 -3.22 0.36
CA LYS A 76 -5.19 -2.01 0.43
C LYS A 76 -5.95 -0.78 -0.05
N ILE A 77 -6.65 -0.87 -1.19
CA ILE A 77 -7.47 0.22 -1.72
C ILE A 77 -8.60 0.57 -0.76
N LEU A 78 -9.33 -0.42 -0.24
CA LEU A 78 -10.39 -0.19 0.73
C LEU A 78 -9.91 0.53 1.99
N ASP A 79 -8.74 0.17 2.52
CA ASP A 79 -8.16 0.85 3.68
C ASP A 79 -7.78 2.31 3.36
N ILE A 80 -7.19 2.55 2.18
CA ILE A 80 -6.88 3.92 1.73
C ILE A 80 -8.17 4.73 1.59
N LEU A 81 -9.20 4.19 0.95
CA LEU A 81 -10.48 4.87 0.77
C LEU A 81 -11.19 5.19 2.09
N LYS A 82 -11.12 4.29 3.09
CA LYS A 82 -11.63 4.54 4.45
C LYS A 82 -10.95 5.73 5.10
N VAL A 83 -9.62 5.74 5.10
CA VAL A 83 -8.82 6.83 5.68
C VAL A 83 -9.06 8.13 4.90
N PHE A 84 -9.13 8.06 3.58
CA PHE A 84 -9.43 9.23 2.74
C PHE A 84 -10.78 9.83 3.08
N LYS A 85 -11.83 9.01 3.13
CA LYS A 85 -13.19 9.46 3.49
C LYS A 85 -13.21 10.10 4.87
N LEU A 86 -12.58 9.46 5.86
CA LEU A 86 -12.52 9.99 7.23
C LEU A 86 -11.92 11.41 7.27
N ASN A 87 -10.86 11.64 6.52
CA ASN A 87 -10.11 12.90 6.55
C ASN A 87 -10.66 13.98 5.62
N ASN A 88 -11.43 13.60 4.60
CA ASN A 88 -11.83 14.51 3.51
C ASN A 88 -13.34 14.65 3.34
N SER A 89 -14.17 13.99 4.18
CA SER A 89 -15.63 14.06 4.07
C SER A 89 -16.16 15.48 4.13
N ASP A 90 -15.62 16.32 5.00
CA ASP A 90 -16.04 17.73 5.11
C ASP A 90 -15.56 18.56 3.93
N LYS A 91 -14.33 18.35 3.46
CA LYS A 91 -13.74 19.06 2.31
C LYS A 91 -14.56 18.90 1.03
N TYR A 92 -14.98 17.67 0.73
CA TYR A 92 -15.72 17.34 -0.49
C TYR A 92 -17.24 17.20 -0.28
N GLY A 93 -17.68 17.17 0.98
CA GLY A 93 -19.07 16.86 1.30
C GLY A 93 -19.45 15.42 0.95
N ILE A 94 -18.55 14.45 1.20
CA ILE A 94 -18.79 13.04 0.88
C ILE A 94 -19.85 12.45 1.80
N GLU A 95 -20.96 11.97 1.24
CA GLU A 95 -21.99 11.21 1.96
C GLU A 95 -21.69 9.72 1.93
N THR A 96 -21.46 9.19 0.73
CA THR A 96 -21.08 7.79 0.53
C THR A 96 -19.90 7.67 -0.39
N LEU A 97 -19.05 6.69 -0.16
CA LEU A 97 -17.91 6.34 -1.00
C LEU A 97 -17.84 4.82 -1.04
N GLY A 98 -17.70 4.25 -2.22
CA GLY A 98 -17.61 2.80 -2.40
C GLY A 98 -16.77 2.41 -3.59
N LEU A 99 -16.12 1.25 -3.49
CA LEU A 99 -15.35 0.59 -4.53
C LEU A 99 -16.24 -0.42 -5.26
N PHE A 100 -16.20 -0.45 -6.57
CA PHE A 100 -16.87 -1.47 -7.39
C PHE A 100 -15.98 -1.91 -8.54
N GLY A 101 -16.49 -2.73 -9.47
CA GLY A 101 -15.76 -3.18 -10.65
C GLY A 101 -14.68 -4.24 -10.38
N SER A 102 -13.64 -4.25 -11.20
CA SER A 102 -12.63 -5.32 -11.18
C SER A 102 -11.88 -5.43 -9.86
N PHE A 103 -11.57 -4.31 -9.22
CA PHE A 103 -10.90 -4.31 -7.93
C PHE A 103 -11.76 -4.85 -6.79
N SER A 104 -13.06 -4.58 -6.78
CA SER A 104 -13.96 -5.12 -5.75
C SER A 104 -14.07 -6.65 -5.82
N ARG A 105 -13.96 -7.22 -7.01
CA ARG A 105 -14.00 -8.67 -7.26
C ARG A 105 -12.64 -9.37 -7.17
N ASN A 106 -11.52 -8.64 -6.96
CA ASN A 106 -10.13 -9.15 -7.09
C ASN A 106 -9.80 -9.70 -8.50
N GLU A 107 -10.39 -9.13 -9.55
CA GLU A 107 -10.20 -9.52 -10.96
C GLU A 107 -9.37 -8.50 -11.74
N GLN A 108 -8.79 -7.51 -11.05
CA GLN A 108 -8.04 -6.43 -11.67
C GLN A 108 -6.76 -6.92 -12.35
N LYS A 109 -6.42 -6.26 -13.44
CA LYS A 109 -5.13 -6.38 -14.14
C LYS A 109 -4.20 -5.25 -13.71
N ASN A 110 -2.94 -5.31 -14.15
CA ASN A 110 -1.93 -4.29 -13.81
C ASN A 110 -2.31 -2.88 -14.28
N ASP A 111 -3.07 -2.77 -15.36
CA ASP A 111 -3.53 -1.53 -16.01
C ASP A 111 -5.01 -1.21 -15.73
N SER A 112 -5.66 -1.93 -14.81
CA SER A 112 -7.05 -1.66 -14.45
C SER A 112 -7.19 -0.36 -13.68
N ASP A 113 -8.22 0.41 -14.03
CA ASP A 113 -8.65 1.60 -13.31
C ASP A 113 -9.40 1.22 -12.02
N VAL A 114 -9.42 2.14 -11.08
CA VAL A 114 -10.16 1.98 -9.83
C VAL A 114 -11.53 2.63 -9.95
N ASP A 115 -12.58 1.83 -9.97
CA ASP A 115 -13.97 2.26 -10.12
C ASP A 115 -14.56 2.68 -8.77
N ILE A 116 -14.98 3.94 -8.65
CA ILE A 116 -15.49 4.51 -7.40
C ILE A 116 -16.89 5.09 -7.58
N LEU A 117 -17.83 4.64 -6.74
CA LEU A 117 -19.14 5.25 -6.60
C LEU A 117 -19.13 6.26 -5.45
N VAL A 118 -19.56 7.50 -5.71
CA VAL A 118 -19.57 8.54 -4.67
C VAL A 118 -20.88 9.33 -4.68
N SER A 119 -21.38 9.66 -3.48
CA SER A 119 -22.44 10.66 -3.27
C SER A 119 -21.85 11.87 -2.54
N LEU A 120 -22.11 13.06 -3.09
CA LEU A 120 -21.72 14.32 -2.47
C LEU A 120 -22.96 15.10 -2.03
N LYS A 121 -22.87 15.81 -0.89
CA LYS A 121 -23.95 16.70 -0.37
C LYS A 121 -24.31 17.79 -1.40
N ARG A 122 -23.29 18.42 -1.97
CA ARG A 122 -23.41 19.48 -2.98
C ARG A 122 -22.57 19.14 -4.21
N PRO A 123 -23.09 18.31 -5.12
CA PRO A 123 -22.33 17.86 -6.28
C PRO A 123 -22.01 19.03 -7.23
N SER A 124 -20.77 19.12 -7.69
CA SER A 124 -20.35 20.00 -8.77
C SER A 124 -19.25 19.32 -9.59
N LEU A 125 -19.15 19.66 -10.86
CA LEU A 125 -18.13 19.11 -11.74
C LEU A 125 -16.71 19.38 -11.20
N TYR A 126 -16.49 20.56 -10.64
CA TYR A 126 -15.22 20.91 -10.01
C TYR A 126 -14.87 20.00 -8.83
N LEU A 127 -15.82 19.70 -7.96
CA LEU A 127 -15.58 18.82 -6.80
C LEU A 127 -15.29 17.38 -7.24
N TYR A 128 -15.98 16.88 -8.27
CA TYR A 128 -15.67 15.55 -8.81
C TYR A 128 -14.28 15.49 -9.42
N ALA A 129 -13.88 16.52 -10.19
CA ALA A 129 -12.53 16.57 -10.77
C ALA A 129 -11.45 16.67 -9.70
N ALA A 130 -11.63 17.51 -8.67
CA ALA A 130 -10.69 17.63 -7.56
C ALA A 130 -10.59 16.33 -6.75
N LEU A 131 -11.73 15.68 -6.48
CA LEU A 131 -11.78 14.40 -5.80
C LEU A 131 -11.05 13.29 -6.60
N LYS A 132 -11.28 13.24 -7.92
CA LYS A 132 -10.60 12.32 -8.82
C LYS A 132 -9.09 12.50 -8.74
N ASN A 133 -8.59 13.72 -8.91
CA ASN A 133 -7.15 14.02 -8.87
C ASN A 133 -6.50 13.62 -7.53
N ASP A 134 -7.17 13.92 -6.41
CA ASP A 134 -6.64 13.53 -5.09
C ASP A 134 -6.61 12.00 -4.93
N LEU A 135 -7.64 11.29 -5.39
CA LEU A 135 -7.70 9.83 -5.34
C LEU A 135 -6.66 9.19 -6.25
N GLU A 136 -6.48 9.66 -7.48
CA GLU A 136 -5.43 9.19 -8.38
C GLU A 136 -4.03 9.39 -7.80
N SER A 137 -3.80 10.54 -7.16
CA SER A 137 -2.52 10.84 -6.51
C SER A 137 -2.17 9.86 -5.40
N ILE A 138 -3.14 9.49 -4.55
CA ILE A 138 -2.89 8.60 -3.40
C ILE A 138 -2.91 7.11 -3.78
N LEU A 139 -3.71 6.73 -4.78
CA LEU A 139 -3.79 5.35 -5.27
C LEU A 139 -2.70 5.03 -6.29
N SER A 140 -2.06 6.05 -6.88
CA SER A 140 -1.09 5.92 -7.97
C SER A 140 -1.64 5.09 -9.14
N ARG A 141 -2.94 5.28 -9.43
CA ARG A 141 -3.71 4.60 -10.49
C ARG A 141 -4.75 5.54 -11.05
N GLU A 142 -5.19 5.29 -12.27
CA GLU A 142 -6.36 5.96 -12.82
C GLU A 142 -7.62 5.61 -12.02
N VAL A 143 -8.51 6.58 -11.85
CA VAL A 143 -9.72 6.44 -11.04
C VAL A 143 -10.92 6.87 -11.86
N ASP A 144 -11.91 5.99 -11.99
CA ASP A 144 -13.20 6.35 -12.56
C ASP A 144 -14.23 6.63 -11.48
N ILE A 145 -14.76 7.85 -11.49
CA ILE A 145 -15.76 8.29 -10.52
C ILE A 145 -17.15 8.30 -11.14
N ILE A 146 -18.06 7.56 -10.51
CA ILE A 146 -19.49 7.60 -10.84
C ILE A 146 -20.25 8.25 -9.68
N SER A 147 -21.09 9.22 -10.04
CA SER A 147 -22.00 9.83 -9.07
C SER A 147 -23.18 8.90 -8.77
N ALA A 148 -23.39 8.58 -7.51
CA ALA A 148 -24.57 7.80 -7.08
C ALA A 148 -25.91 8.52 -7.36
N LYS A 149 -25.87 9.86 -7.55
CA LYS A 149 -27.03 10.68 -7.90
C LYS A 149 -27.26 10.83 -9.40
N SER A 150 -26.39 10.24 -10.24
CA SER A 150 -26.55 10.28 -11.71
C SER A 150 -27.70 9.39 -12.18
N LYS A 151 -28.33 9.77 -13.29
CA LYS A 151 -29.35 8.94 -13.94
C LYS A 151 -28.66 7.81 -14.71
N LEU A 152 -28.29 6.74 -14.01
CA LEU A 152 -27.74 5.54 -14.61
C LEU A 152 -28.87 4.64 -15.13
N ARG A 153 -28.59 3.84 -16.18
CA ARG A 153 -29.49 2.77 -16.63
C ARG A 153 -29.63 1.72 -15.54
N GLU A 154 -30.81 1.16 -15.37
CA GLU A 154 -31.10 0.20 -14.29
C GLU A 154 -30.18 -1.03 -14.34
N GLU A 155 -29.90 -1.55 -15.53
CA GLU A 155 -28.95 -2.67 -15.73
C GLU A 155 -27.55 -2.34 -15.17
N PHE A 156 -27.07 -1.12 -15.38
CA PHE A 156 -25.76 -0.69 -14.89
C PHE A 156 -25.77 -0.45 -13.37
N LYS A 157 -26.88 0.07 -12.83
CA LYS A 157 -27.02 0.19 -11.37
C LYS A 157 -27.02 -1.18 -10.69
N GLN A 158 -27.67 -2.16 -11.30
CA GLN A 158 -27.70 -3.52 -10.79
C GLN A 158 -26.29 -4.13 -10.82
N SER A 159 -25.58 -4.02 -11.92
CA SER A 159 -24.19 -4.47 -12.03
C SER A 159 -23.26 -3.84 -11.00
N ILE A 160 -23.38 -2.51 -10.73
CA ILE A 160 -22.61 -1.86 -9.67
C ILE A 160 -23.01 -2.41 -8.29
N SER A 161 -24.30 -2.62 -8.04
CA SER A 161 -24.78 -3.04 -6.71
C SER A 161 -24.35 -4.45 -6.31
N GLU A 162 -24.05 -5.32 -7.28
CA GLU A 162 -23.63 -6.71 -7.04
C GLU A 162 -22.24 -6.82 -6.41
N ASP A 163 -21.34 -5.90 -6.73
CA ASP A 163 -19.95 -5.92 -6.29
C ASP A 163 -19.50 -4.67 -5.50
N LEU A 164 -20.43 -3.76 -5.20
CA LEU A 164 -20.16 -2.51 -4.49
C LEU A 164 -19.81 -2.75 -3.03
N ILE A 165 -18.64 -2.27 -2.63
CA ILE A 165 -18.16 -2.28 -1.24
C ILE A 165 -18.06 -0.85 -0.73
N TYR A 166 -18.96 -0.47 0.17
CA TYR A 166 -18.90 0.84 0.83
C TYR A 166 -17.80 0.92 1.90
N VAL A 167 -17.20 2.11 2.03
CA VAL A 167 -16.22 2.46 3.06
C VAL A 167 -16.74 3.56 3.98
#